data_80a588fe9945e9692bfe57d6eb440255
#
_entry.id   80a588fe9945e9692bfe57d6eb440255
#
_cell.length_a   1.000
_cell.length_b   1.000
_cell.length_c   1.000
_cell.angle_alpha   90.00
_cell.angle_beta   90.00
_cell.angle_gamma   90.00
#
_symmetry.space_group_name_H-M   'P 1'
#
loop_
_entity.id
_entity.type
_entity.pdbx_description
1 polymer ?
#
loop_
_entity_poly.entity_id
_entity_poly.type
_entity_poly.pdbx_seq_one_letter_code
_entity_poly.pdbx_strand_id
1 'polypeptide(L)'
;MQTLQSRVTLNNGVEMPIFGLGVYKSEGDTVPAVQAAIKNGYRLIDTAAFYFNEKEVGEAVRTCGVPREELFITTKLWNDKQREGRQREAFEASLKELGLEYVDLYLIHWPVPEKIHETWKILEGLYEEGLVKAIGVSNFLEHHLEKLSVKANIAPAVDQFECNPYLTRQSLRQYCRKHDIVPEAWSP
;
A
#
# COMPACT_ATOMS: atom_id res chain seq x y z
N MET A 1 4.00 24.44 6.09
CA MET A 1 2.58 24.12 5.83
C MET A 1 2.56 22.94 4.88
N GLN A 2 1.77 21.89 5.17
CA GLN A 2 1.69 20.71 4.29
C GLN A 2 0.80 21.00 3.08
N THR A 3 1.18 20.51 1.90
CA THR A 3 0.46 20.69 0.63
C THR A 3 0.27 19.31 -0.04
N LEU A 4 -0.49 19.23 -1.13
CA LEU A 4 -0.63 18.01 -1.93
C LEU A 4 0.71 17.48 -2.48
N GLN A 5 1.74 18.33 -2.54
CA GLN A 5 3.08 17.96 -2.98
C GLN A 5 4.00 17.51 -1.83
N SER A 6 3.55 17.63 -0.57
CA SER A 6 4.35 17.20 0.58
C SER A 6 4.55 15.69 0.56
N ARG A 7 5.75 15.25 0.94
CA ARG A 7 6.14 13.85 0.98
C ARG A 7 6.67 13.47 2.35
N VAL A 8 6.67 12.20 2.66
CA VAL A 8 7.35 11.59 3.80
C VAL A 8 8.37 10.60 3.27
N THR A 9 9.56 10.61 3.84
CA THR A 9 10.60 9.64 3.51
C THR A 9 10.36 8.35 4.31
N LEU A 10 10.21 7.23 3.62
CA LEU A 10 10.08 5.90 4.20
C LEU A 10 11.44 5.41 4.74
N ASN A 11 11.43 4.39 5.59
CA ASN A 11 12.64 3.83 6.20
C ASN A 11 13.68 3.27 5.20
N ASN A 12 13.27 3.03 3.96
CA ASN A 12 14.13 2.60 2.85
C ASN A 12 14.52 3.74 1.90
N GLY A 13 14.20 5.00 2.23
CA GLY A 13 14.54 6.20 1.45
C GLY A 13 13.55 6.55 0.35
N VAL A 14 12.48 5.79 0.14
CA VAL A 14 11.45 6.10 -0.85
C VAL A 14 10.59 7.28 -0.37
N GLU A 15 10.34 8.23 -1.27
CA GLU A 15 9.53 9.42 -1.01
C GLU A 15 8.06 9.17 -1.33
N MET A 16 7.21 9.04 -0.29
CA MET A 16 5.77 8.78 -0.40
C MET A 16 4.97 10.07 -0.24
N PRO A 17 4.02 10.40 -1.16
CA PRO A 17 3.10 11.52 -0.94
C PRO A 17 2.26 11.33 0.33
N ILE A 18 2.07 12.41 1.11
CA ILE A 18 1.29 12.35 2.36
C ILE A 18 -0.23 12.40 2.15
N PHE A 19 -0.67 12.77 0.94
CA PHE A 19 -2.08 12.76 0.54
C PHE A 19 -2.27 11.80 -0.63
N GLY A 20 -3.26 10.92 -0.50
CA GLY A 20 -3.63 9.95 -1.51
C GLY A 20 -5.13 9.85 -1.73
N LEU A 21 -5.51 9.28 -2.87
CA LEU A 21 -6.87 8.87 -3.17
C LEU A 21 -7.00 7.36 -2.96
N GLY A 22 -7.86 6.94 -2.02
CA GLY A 22 -8.32 5.54 -1.91
C GLY A 22 -9.54 5.30 -2.79
N VAL A 23 -9.54 4.19 -3.53
CA VAL A 23 -10.60 3.87 -4.52
C VAL A 23 -11.50 2.70 -4.10
N TYR A 24 -11.59 2.42 -2.80
CA TYR A 24 -12.55 1.42 -2.31
C TYR A 24 -13.99 1.88 -2.58
N LYS A 25 -14.81 1.00 -3.17
CA LYS A 25 -16.22 1.26 -3.56
C LYS A 25 -16.39 2.39 -4.59
N SER A 26 -15.45 2.52 -5.52
CA SER A 26 -15.56 3.45 -6.65
C SER A 26 -15.98 2.75 -7.96
N GLU A 27 -16.61 1.59 -7.88
CA GLU A 27 -17.02 0.81 -9.05
C GLU A 27 -17.86 1.65 -10.01
N GLY A 28 -17.50 1.62 -11.30
CA GLY A 28 -18.13 2.41 -12.37
C GLY A 28 -17.54 3.82 -12.53
N ASP A 29 -16.95 4.41 -11.49
CA ASP A 29 -16.39 5.75 -11.49
C ASP A 29 -14.87 5.79 -11.23
N THR A 30 -14.19 4.64 -11.12
CA THR A 30 -12.78 4.56 -10.75
C THR A 30 -11.89 5.35 -11.71
N VAL A 31 -12.02 5.16 -13.03
CA VAL A 31 -11.20 5.86 -14.02
C VAL A 31 -11.36 7.38 -13.91
N PRO A 32 -12.58 7.96 -14.02
CA PRO A 32 -12.73 9.41 -13.93
C PRO A 32 -12.33 9.97 -12.56
N ALA A 33 -12.56 9.26 -11.46
CA ALA A 33 -12.16 9.71 -10.13
C ALA A 33 -10.62 9.81 -9.98
N VAL A 34 -9.89 8.77 -10.42
CA VAL A 34 -8.42 8.77 -10.39
C VAL A 34 -7.85 9.88 -11.29
N GLN A 35 -8.36 10.01 -12.53
CA GLN A 35 -7.93 11.07 -13.45
C GLN A 35 -8.19 12.48 -12.88
N ALA A 36 -9.37 12.69 -12.26
CA ALA A 36 -9.70 13.95 -11.61
C ALA A 36 -8.75 14.25 -10.43
N ALA A 37 -8.45 13.27 -9.60
CA ALA A 37 -7.50 13.43 -8.49
C ALA A 37 -6.09 13.80 -9.00
N ILE A 38 -5.57 13.08 -9.99
CA ILE A 38 -4.26 13.36 -10.58
C ILE A 38 -4.22 14.76 -11.20
N LYS A 39 -5.26 15.15 -11.94
CA LYS A 39 -5.40 16.50 -12.52
C LYS A 39 -5.40 17.59 -11.44
N ASN A 40 -5.94 17.31 -10.26
CA ASN A 40 -5.95 18.24 -9.13
C ASN A 40 -4.68 18.15 -8.26
N GLY A 41 -3.65 17.42 -8.69
CA GLY A 41 -2.34 17.39 -8.04
C GLY A 41 -2.10 16.21 -7.09
N TYR A 42 -3.03 15.27 -6.94
CA TYR A 42 -2.76 14.02 -6.22
C TYR A 42 -1.72 13.20 -6.98
N ARG A 43 -0.86 12.51 -6.24
CA ARG A 43 0.19 11.64 -6.80
C ARG A 43 0.19 10.24 -6.20
N LEU A 44 -0.55 9.99 -5.10
CA LEU A 44 -0.73 8.67 -4.51
C LEU A 44 -2.14 8.17 -4.81
N ILE A 45 -2.24 6.95 -5.37
CA ILE A 45 -3.49 6.22 -5.62
C ILE A 45 -3.39 4.88 -4.89
N ASP A 46 -4.38 4.62 -4.03
CA ASP A 46 -4.44 3.42 -3.21
C ASP A 46 -5.61 2.53 -3.66
N THR A 47 -5.26 1.32 -4.12
CA THR A 47 -6.20 0.27 -4.46
C THR A 47 -5.88 -1.03 -3.70
N ALA A 48 -6.53 -2.12 -4.04
CA ALA A 48 -6.26 -3.46 -3.53
C ALA A 48 -6.88 -4.52 -4.45
N ALA A 49 -6.33 -5.72 -4.48
CA ALA A 49 -6.91 -6.85 -5.21
C ALA A 49 -8.38 -7.11 -4.80
N PHE A 50 -8.71 -6.92 -3.52
CA PHE A 50 -10.08 -7.06 -2.99
C PHE A 50 -11.08 -6.01 -3.50
N TYR A 51 -10.60 -4.88 -4.05
CA TYR A 51 -11.51 -3.83 -4.55
C TYR A 51 -12.01 -4.11 -5.97
N PHE A 52 -11.41 -5.08 -6.68
CA PHE A 52 -11.77 -5.50 -8.03
C PHE A 52 -11.75 -4.39 -9.07
N ASN A 53 -10.94 -3.35 -8.84
CA ASN A 53 -10.82 -2.18 -9.70
C ASN A 53 -9.38 -1.84 -10.11
N GLU A 54 -8.44 -2.78 -9.93
CA GLU A 54 -7.03 -2.58 -10.30
C GLU A 54 -6.86 -2.29 -11.79
N LYS A 55 -7.68 -2.90 -12.65
CA LYS A 55 -7.68 -2.68 -14.10
C LYS A 55 -8.04 -1.23 -14.45
N GLU A 56 -9.06 -0.70 -13.82
CA GLU A 56 -9.52 0.68 -14.00
C GLU A 56 -8.49 1.68 -13.47
N VAL A 57 -7.86 1.39 -12.33
CA VAL A 57 -6.74 2.20 -11.81
C VAL A 57 -5.59 2.21 -12.81
N GLY A 58 -5.20 1.05 -13.34
CA GLY A 58 -4.17 0.95 -14.37
C GLY A 58 -4.51 1.72 -15.65
N GLU A 59 -5.76 1.67 -16.12
CA GLU A 59 -6.24 2.47 -17.25
C GLU A 59 -6.09 3.97 -16.95
N ALA A 60 -6.55 4.42 -15.80
CA ALA A 60 -6.45 5.83 -15.40
C ALA A 60 -5.00 6.30 -15.33
N VAL A 61 -4.10 5.50 -14.75
CA VAL A 61 -2.65 5.80 -14.68
C VAL A 61 -2.03 5.95 -16.07
N ARG A 62 -2.35 5.07 -17.01
CA ARG A 62 -1.81 5.13 -18.38
C ARG A 62 -2.36 6.29 -19.21
N THR A 63 -3.54 6.79 -18.88
CA THR A 63 -4.26 7.81 -19.67
C THR A 63 -4.33 9.19 -19.03
N CYS A 64 -3.80 9.36 -17.81
CA CYS A 64 -3.85 10.63 -17.08
C CYS A 64 -2.90 11.73 -17.59
N GLY A 65 -1.94 11.39 -18.47
CA GLY A 65 -0.96 12.33 -19.02
C GLY A 65 0.18 12.72 -18.07
N VAL A 66 0.28 12.08 -16.90
CA VAL A 66 1.38 12.25 -15.94
C VAL A 66 2.34 11.04 -16.07
N PRO A 67 3.67 11.25 -16.11
CA PRO A 67 4.63 10.15 -16.14
C PRO A 67 4.45 9.17 -14.97
N ARG A 68 4.62 7.86 -15.22
CA ARG A 68 4.43 6.80 -14.21
C ARG A 68 5.31 7.01 -12.96
N GLU A 69 6.52 7.48 -13.16
CA GLU A 69 7.50 7.73 -12.10
C GLU A 69 7.13 8.91 -11.18
N GLU A 70 6.21 9.76 -11.59
CA GLU A 70 5.68 10.83 -10.73
C GLU A 70 4.51 10.34 -9.85
N LEU A 71 3.93 9.17 -10.18
CA LEU A 71 2.82 8.59 -9.45
C LEU A 71 3.30 7.56 -8.44
N PHE A 72 2.60 7.47 -7.33
CA PHE A 72 2.81 6.49 -6.27
C PHE A 72 1.58 5.58 -6.20
N ILE A 73 1.74 4.33 -6.60
CA ILE A 73 0.64 3.36 -6.70
C ILE A 73 0.78 2.32 -5.59
N THR A 74 -0.25 2.21 -4.76
CA THR A 74 -0.37 1.19 -3.71
C THR A 74 -1.40 0.15 -4.11
N THR A 75 -1.06 -1.12 -3.96
CA THR A 75 -2.05 -2.22 -3.94
C THR A 75 -1.77 -3.19 -2.79
N LYS A 76 -2.69 -4.14 -2.55
CA LYS A 76 -2.67 -4.96 -1.33
C LYS A 76 -3.03 -6.41 -1.62
N LEU A 77 -2.33 -7.32 -0.94
CA LEU A 77 -2.55 -8.75 -0.95
C LEU A 77 -3.74 -9.13 -0.07
N TRP A 78 -4.74 -9.77 -0.66
CA TRP A 78 -5.90 -10.24 0.10
C TRP A 78 -5.64 -11.54 0.89
N ASN A 79 -6.46 -11.79 1.90
CA ASN A 79 -6.24 -12.83 2.91
C ASN A 79 -6.36 -14.27 2.40
N ASP A 80 -7.22 -14.52 1.40
CA ASP A 80 -7.38 -15.86 0.82
C ASP A 80 -6.07 -16.37 0.23
N LYS A 81 -5.35 -15.50 -0.50
CA LYS A 81 -4.08 -15.86 -1.14
C LYS A 81 -2.95 -16.06 -0.13
N GLN A 82 -3.01 -15.37 1.03
CA GLN A 82 -2.11 -15.66 2.14
C GLN A 82 -2.34 -17.08 2.69
N ARG A 83 -3.62 -17.47 2.91
CA ARG A 83 -3.98 -18.80 3.43
C ARG A 83 -3.63 -19.92 2.46
N GLU A 84 -3.84 -19.69 1.17
CA GLU A 84 -3.54 -20.64 0.10
C GLU A 84 -2.04 -20.80 -0.19
N GLY A 85 -1.16 -19.93 0.33
CA GLY A 85 0.27 -19.93 0.01
C GLY A 85 0.57 -19.43 -1.41
N ARG A 86 -0.32 -18.59 -1.99
CA ARG A 86 -0.27 -18.11 -3.38
C ARG A 86 0.00 -16.61 -3.47
N GLN A 87 0.81 -16.08 -2.55
CA GLN A 87 1.07 -14.65 -2.41
C GLN A 87 1.72 -14.06 -3.66
N ARG A 88 2.72 -14.78 -4.23
CA ARG A 88 3.42 -14.35 -5.44
C ARG A 88 2.50 -14.31 -6.66
N GLU A 89 1.72 -15.35 -6.86
CA GLU A 89 0.74 -15.41 -7.95
C GLU A 89 -0.29 -14.26 -7.85
N ALA A 90 -0.72 -13.93 -6.63
CA ALA A 90 -1.62 -12.82 -6.39
C ALA A 90 -1.00 -11.48 -6.76
N PHE A 91 0.27 -11.26 -6.43
CA PHE A 91 0.99 -10.06 -6.84
C PHE A 91 1.14 -9.95 -8.36
N GLU A 92 1.54 -11.03 -9.03
CA GLU A 92 1.66 -11.08 -10.49
C GLU A 92 0.31 -10.81 -11.18
N ALA A 93 -0.78 -11.32 -10.61
CA ALA A 93 -2.14 -11.01 -11.09
C ALA A 93 -2.47 -9.52 -10.92
N SER A 94 -2.16 -8.92 -9.76
CA SER A 94 -2.34 -7.47 -9.53
C SER A 94 -1.54 -6.62 -10.51
N LEU A 95 -0.25 -6.94 -10.76
CA LEU A 95 0.55 -6.24 -11.76
C LEU A 95 -0.05 -6.32 -13.16
N LYS A 96 -0.56 -7.50 -13.53
CA LYS A 96 -1.21 -7.73 -14.82
C LYS A 96 -2.50 -6.92 -14.95
N GLU A 97 -3.36 -6.91 -13.93
CA GLU A 97 -4.59 -6.12 -13.94
C GLU A 97 -4.28 -4.62 -14.01
N LEU A 98 -3.34 -4.13 -13.20
CA LEU A 98 -2.85 -2.76 -13.26
C LEU A 98 -2.20 -2.41 -14.61
N GLY A 99 -1.63 -3.40 -15.32
CA GLY A 99 -0.86 -3.19 -16.54
C GLY A 99 0.40 -2.36 -16.29
N LEU A 100 1.06 -2.58 -15.15
CA LEU A 100 2.27 -1.89 -14.71
C LEU A 100 3.44 -2.88 -14.59
N GLU A 101 4.67 -2.36 -14.67
CA GLU A 101 5.89 -3.15 -14.48
C GLU A 101 6.28 -3.26 -12.99
N TYR A 102 5.87 -2.31 -12.17
CA TYR A 102 6.12 -2.25 -10.73
C TYR A 102 5.00 -1.49 -10.00
N VAL A 103 4.90 -1.68 -8.69
CA VAL A 103 4.13 -0.80 -7.79
C VAL A 103 5.06 -0.11 -6.80
N ASP A 104 4.63 1.04 -6.28
CA ASP A 104 5.45 1.82 -5.35
C ASP A 104 5.35 1.27 -3.93
N LEU A 105 4.17 0.77 -3.53
CA LEU A 105 3.93 0.16 -2.23
C LEU A 105 3.04 -1.08 -2.36
N TYR A 106 3.47 -2.19 -1.78
CA TYR A 106 2.66 -3.40 -1.68
C TYR A 106 2.42 -3.76 -0.21
N LEU A 107 1.15 -3.90 0.17
CA LEU A 107 0.74 -4.13 1.55
C LEU A 107 0.14 -5.53 1.75
N ILE A 108 0.39 -6.13 2.90
CA ILE A 108 -0.48 -7.18 3.44
C ILE A 108 -1.78 -6.48 3.88
N HIS A 109 -2.93 -6.82 3.28
CA HIS A 109 -4.19 -6.08 3.50
C HIS A 109 -4.74 -6.24 4.93
N TRP A 110 -4.71 -7.47 5.46
CA TRP A 110 -5.02 -7.79 6.85
C TRP A 110 -4.09 -8.88 7.37
N PRO A 111 -3.78 -8.90 8.66
CA PRO A 111 -2.96 -9.97 9.21
C PRO A 111 -3.67 -11.32 9.14
N VAL A 112 -2.97 -12.34 8.69
CA VAL A 112 -3.30 -13.75 8.86
C VAL A 112 -2.25 -14.31 9.79
N PRO A 113 -2.52 -14.39 11.13
CA PRO A 113 -1.47 -14.54 12.14
C PRO A 113 -0.55 -15.74 11.95
N GLU A 114 -1.08 -16.86 11.44
CA GLU A 114 -0.31 -18.09 11.16
C GLU A 114 0.55 -17.99 9.89
N LYS A 115 0.28 -17.01 9.02
CA LYS A 115 0.95 -16.81 7.73
C LYS A 115 1.84 -15.57 7.66
N ILE A 116 1.91 -14.74 8.70
CA ILE A 116 2.63 -13.47 8.71
C ILE A 116 4.06 -13.63 8.18
N HIS A 117 4.84 -14.56 8.72
CA HIS A 117 6.24 -14.72 8.34
C HIS A 117 6.43 -15.27 6.93
N GLU A 118 5.60 -16.24 6.53
CA GLU A 118 5.63 -16.81 5.18
C GLU A 118 5.29 -15.73 4.14
N THR A 119 4.21 -14.98 4.39
CA THR A 119 3.76 -13.91 3.52
C THR A 119 4.82 -12.80 3.42
N TRP A 120 5.38 -12.38 4.56
CA TRP A 120 6.38 -11.32 4.59
C TRP A 120 7.63 -11.68 3.80
N LYS A 121 8.09 -12.91 3.91
CA LYS A 121 9.24 -13.40 3.14
C LYS A 121 9.02 -13.31 1.62
N ILE A 122 7.79 -13.53 1.16
CA ILE A 122 7.46 -13.36 -0.27
C ILE A 122 7.51 -11.87 -0.66
N LEU A 123 7.00 -10.96 0.20
CA LEU A 123 7.07 -9.53 -0.07
C LEU A 123 8.53 -9.04 -0.10
N GLU A 124 9.39 -9.52 0.81
CA GLU A 124 10.83 -9.24 0.78
C GLU A 124 11.46 -9.65 -0.55
N GLY A 125 11.14 -10.84 -1.07
CA GLY A 125 11.62 -11.30 -2.37
C GLY A 125 11.16 -10.41 -3.52
N LEU A 126 9.90 -9.97 -3.53
CA LEU A 126 9.38 -9.04 -4.54
C LEU A 126 10.10 -7.68 -4.50
N TYR A 127 10.45 -7.22 -3.30
CA TYR A 127 11.22 -5.99 -3.10
C TYR A 127 12.66 -6.15 -3.61
N GLU A 128 13.34 -7.24 -3.30
CA GLU A 128 14.70 -7.54 -3.77
C GLU A 128 14.77 -7.69 -5.30
N GLU A 129 13.71 -8.18 -5.93
CA GLU A 129 13.56 -8.26 -7.38
C GLU A 129 13.26 -6.90 -8.04
N GLY A 130 12.98 -5.85 -7.25
CA GLY A 130 12.66 -4.51 -7.76
C GLY A 130 11.24 -4.38 -8.33
N LEU A 131 10.37 -5.36 -8.09
CA LEU A 131 8.97 -5.34 -8.54
C LEU A 131 8.08 -4.44 -7.67
N VAL A 132 8.53 -4.15 -6.44
CA VAL A 132 7.92 -3.20 -5.51
C VAL A 132 8.98 -2.27 -4.95
N LYS A 133 8.69 -0.97 -4.83
CA LYS A 133 9.65 0.00 -4.27
C LYS A 133 9.65 0.05 -2.74
N ALA A 134 8.54 -0.32 -2.12
CA ALA A 134 8.41 -0.43 -0.67
C ALA A 134 7.40 -1.53 -0.32
N ILE A 135 7.59 -2.17 0.82
CA ILE A 135 6.68 -3.17 1.36
C ILE A 135 6.17 -2.73 2.73
N GLY A 136 4.92 -3.06 3.02
CA GLY A 136 4.30 -2.68 4.27
C GLY A 136 3.13 -3.59 4.63
N VAL A 137 2.40 -3.16 5.63
CA VAL A 137 1.27 -3.90 6.18
C VAL A 137 0.05 -2.98 6.30
N SER A 138 -1.14 -3.57 6.43
CA SER A 138 -2.36 -2.84 6.71
C SER A 138 -3.15 -3.57 7.80
N ASN A 139 -3.75 -2.77 8.71
CA ASN A 139 -4.56 -3.26 9.83
C ASN A 139 -3.77 -4.13 10.83
N PHE A 140 -2.45 -3.97 10.89
CA PHE A 140 -1.65 -4.59 11.92
C PHE A 140 -1.76 -3.79 13.22
N LEU A 141 -1.81 -4.49 14.34
CA LEU A 141 -1.68 -3.94 15.68
C LEU A 141 -0.26 -4.21 16.20
N GLU A 142 0.11 -3.60 17.32
CA GLU A 142 1.46 -3.69 17.90
C GLU A 142 1.94 -5.14 18.01
N HIS A 143 1.11 -6.05 18.51
CA HIS A 143 1.48 -7.47 18.65
C HIS A 143 1.67 -8.22 17.31
N HIS A 144 1.01 -7.76 16.22
CA HIS A 144 1.25 -8.30 14.88
C HIS A 144 2.60 -7.81 14.34
N LEU A 145 2.93 -6.53 14.56
CA LEU A 145 4.22 -5.95 14.19
C LEU A 145 5.37 -6.58 14.97
N GLU A 146 5.19 -6.79 16.28
CA GLU A 146 6.16 -7.51 17.12
C GLU A 146 6.38 -8.94 16.60
N LYS A 147 5.31 -9.66 16.29
CA LYS A 147 5.42 -11.01 15.71
C LYS A 147 6.16 -10.98 14.38
N LEU A 148 5.82 -10.02 13.50
CA LEU A 148 6.49 -9.86 12.21
C LEU A 148 8.00 -9.66 12.39
N SER A 149 8.41 -8.75 13.27
CA SER A 149 9.80 -8.34 13.48
C SER A 149 10.73 -9.48 13.92
N VAL A 150 10.19 -10.56 14.50
CA VAL A 150 11.00 -11.72 14.94
C VAL A 150 11.76 -12.38 13.79
N LYS A 151 11.21 -12.36 12.57
CA LYS A 151 11.79 -13.06 11.40
C LYS A 151 11.93 -12.18 10.16
N ALA A 152 11.49 -10.92 10.21
CA ALA A 152 11.64 -9.99 9.10
C ALA A 152 13.12 -9.58 8.94
N ASN A 153 13.63 -9.64 7.71
CA ASN A 153 14.93 -9.07 7.35
C ASN A 153 14.78 -7.60 6.96
N ILE A 154 13.62 -7.23 6.41
CA ILE A 154 13.26 -5.88 6.00
C ILE A 154 12.09 -5.43 6.89
N ALA A 155 12.24 -4.30 7.57
CA ALA A 155 11.15 -3.72 8.35
C ALA A 155 10.03 -3.20 7.42
N PRO A 156 8.73 -3.30 7.82
CA PRO A 156 7.67 -2.67 7.06
C PRO A 156 7.88 -1.16 6.97
N ALA A 157 7.71 -0.59 5.77
CA ALA A 157 7.87 0.85 5.56
C ALA A 157 6.62 1.63 6.00
N VAL A 158 5.46 1.01 5.88
CA VAL A 158 4.14 1.60 6.16
C VAL A 158 3.30 0.60 6.95
N ASP A 159 2.50 1.10 7.88
CA ASP A 159 1.33 0.41 8.43
C ASP A 159 0.09 1.29 8.20
N GLN A 160 -0.82 0.80 7.34
CA GLN A 160 -2.04 1.51 6.97
C GLN A 160 -3.23 0.99 7.79
N PHE A 161 -3.88 1.85 8.57
CA PHE A 161 -4.99 1.44 9.44
C PHE A 161 -6.05 2.52 9.56
N GLU A 162 -7.26 2.15 10.03
CA GLU A 162 -8.30 3.11 10.33
C GLU A 162 -7.82 4.11 11.38
N CYS A 163 -7.81 5.38 11.00
CA CYS A 163 -7.44 6.46 11.90
C CYS A 163 -8.21 7.73 11.55
N ASN A 164 -9.06 8.18 12.47
CA ASN A 164 -9.92 9.34 12.31
C ASN A 164 -10.09 10.05 13.66
N PRO A 165 -10.78 11.21 13.76
CA PRO A 165 -10.94 11.95 15.03
C PRO A 165 -11.60 11.15 16.16
N TYR A 166 -12.42 10.14 15.85
CA TYR A 166 -13.06 9.26 16.84
C TYR A 166 -12.23 8.02 17.17
N LEU A 167 -11.29 7.65 16.31
CA LEU A 167 -10.40 6.50 16.47
C LEU A 167 -8.95 6.90 16.19
N THR A 168 -8.33 7.56 17.15
CA THR A 168 -7.02 8.23 16.96
C THR A 168 -5.82 7.27 16.89
N ARG A 169 -5.98 6.00 17.29
CA ARG A 169 -4.91 4.97 17.30
C ARG A 169 -3.59 5.47 17.91
N GLN A 170 -3.65 6.24 18.99
CA GLN A 170 -2.48 6.93 19.53
C GLN A 170 -1.31 5.99 19.86
N SER A 171 -1.58 4.86 20.55
CA SER A 171 -0.53 3.90 20.91
C SER A 171 0.12 3.28 19.67
N LEU A 172 -0.69 2.82 18.71
CA LEU A 172 -0.19 2.22 17.48
C LEU A 172 0.63 3.21 16.64
N ARG A 173 0.17 4.47 16.52
CA ARG A 173 0.94 5.53 15.85
C ARG A 173 2.28 5.83 16.54
N GLN A 174 2.32 5.81 17.87
CA GLN A 174 3.56 5.97 18.64
C GLN A 174 4.49 4.77 18.44
N TYR A 175 3.94 3.55 18.45
CA TYR A 175 4.68 2.32 18.17
C TYR A 175 5.31 2.39 16.77
N CYS A 176 4.53 2.69 15.74
CA CYS A 176 5.03 2.80 14.36
C CYS A 176 6.19 3.79 14.27
N ARG A 177 6.02 5.01 14.81
CA ARG A 177 7.09 6.04 14.79
C ARG A 177 8.36 5.61 15.50
N LYS A 178 8.23 4.89 16.62
CA LYS A 178 9.38 4.38 17.38
C LYS A 178 10.20 3.34 16.58
N HIS A 179 9.55 2.67 15.62
CA HIS A 179 10.15 1.62 14.80
C HIS A 179 10.37 2.06 13.34
N ASP A 180 10.37 3.37 13.07
CA ASP A 180 10.56 3.95 11.73
C ASP A 180 9.55 3.43 10.67
N ILE A 181 8.33 3.10 11.12
CA ILE A 181 7.21 2.72 10.27
C ILE A 181 6.31 3.94 10.09
N VAL A 182 6.00 4.30 8.85
CA VAL A 182 5.09 5.42 8.57
C VAL A 182 3.64 4.97 8.80
N PRO A 183 2.90 5.60 9.76
CA PRO A 183 1.47 5.34 9.90
C PRO A 183 0.69 6.05 8.80
N GLU A 184 -0.10 5.31 8.05
CA GLU A 184 -1.01 5.82 7.03
C GLU A 184 -2.46 5.61 7.47
N ALA A 185 -3.33 6.61 7.26
CA ALA A 185 -4.73 6.50 7.64
C ALA A 185 -5.59 6.09 6.44
N TRP A 186 -6.49 5.13 6.64
CA TRP A 186 -7.64 4.96 5.77
C TRP A 186 -8.90 5.47 6.48
N SER A 187 -9.89 5.95 5.71
CA SER A 187 -11.10 6.64 6.20
C SER A 187 -10.77 7.72 7.24
N PRO A 188 -9.86 8.67 6.95
CA PRO A 188 -9.41 9.70 7.87
C PRO A 188 -10.50 10.73 8.20
#